data_d9a403b14e677570fb2e3a695358d926
#
_entry.id   d9a403b14e677570fb2e3a695358d926
#
_cell.length_a   1.000
_cell.length_b   1.000
_cell.length_c   1.000
_cell.angle_alpha   90.00
_cell.angle_beta   90.00
_cell.angle_gamma   90.00
#
_symmetry.space_group_name_H-M   'P 1'
#
loop_
_entity.id
_entity.type
_entity.pdbx_description
1 polymer ?
#
loop_
_entity_poly.entity_id
_entity_poly.type
_entity_poly.pdbx_seq_one_letter_code
_entity_poly.pdbx_strand_id
1 'polypeptide(L)'
;MNHDDLVHEIPGLYRFAMMLVRDEHLAADLTQDTLTRAIERSHQYRGDAPLGAWLKRILRNIATDRARRSDREVVVDDIDAKWHDDDYTVDPADVLDHAATRAELEDALTRLPFIYRSAVLLHDVEQWTVQEIADLDEIGLPAAKQRLRRGRMALVSALAAGAERRHALQGVPMRCWDARQHVSEYLDGTLDPSTAGAVEAHLGQCPTCPPLYAALVGAHDAVGALRDADNVVPPAVAERLTAHVTRLTPEA
;
A
#
# COMPACT_ATOMS: atom_id res chain seq x y z
N MET A 1 6.33 25.21 -19.38
CA MET A 1 6.65 23.81 -19.02
C MET A 1 7.17 23.12 -20.26
N ASN A 2 8.43 22.73 -20.28
CA ASN A 2 9.05 22.02 -21.40
C ASN A 2 9.34 20.56 -21.02
N HIS A 3 9.87 19.78 -21.97
CA HIS A 3 10.18 18.36 -21.77
C HIS A 3 11.23 18.15 -20.66
N ASP A 4 12.28 18.92 -20.68
CA ASP A 4 13.41 18.79 -19.76
C ASP A 4 13.00 19.12 -18.31
N ASP A 5 12.11 20.11 -18.13
CA ASP A 5 11.54 20.44 -16.82
C ASP A 5 10.79 19.23 -16.22
N LEU A 6 10.00 18.54 -17.03
CA LEU A 6 9.24 17.35 -16.57
C LEU A 6 10.18 16.19 -16.24
N VAL A 7 11.19 15.93 -17.09
CA VAL A 7 12.17 14.86 -16.85
C VAL A 7 12.95 15.10 -15.56
N HIS A 8 13.30 16.35 -15.28
CA HIS A 8 14.00 16.73 -14.05
C HIS A 8 13.17 16.40 -12.77
N GLU A 9 11.86 16.50 -12.84
CA GLU A 9 10.96 16.25 -11.68
C GLU A 9 10.67 14.77 -11.44
N ILE A 10 10.94 13.87 -12.41
CA ILE A 10 10.62 12.42 -12.28
C ILE A 10 11.16 11.78 -11.00
N PRO A 11 12.45 11.96 -10.61
CA PRO A 11 12.97 11.31 -9.42
C PRO A 11 12.29 11.74 -8.13
N GLY A 12 11.97 13.04 -8.01
CA GLY A 12 11.24 13.59 -6.86
C GLY A 12 9.80 13.10 -6.78
N LEU A 13 9.15 13.04 -7.94
CA LEU A 13 7.76 12.58 -8.07
C LEU A 13 7.63 11.08 -7.76
N TYR A 14 8.52 10.25 -8.31
CA TYR A 14 8.54 8.81 -8.03
C TYR A 14 8.81 8.51 -6.55
N ARG A 15 9.78 9.21 -5.94
CA ARG A 15 10.06 9.08 -4.50
C ARG A 15 8.85 9.42 -3.65
N PHE A 16 8.13 10.51 -3.98
CA PHE A 16 6.89 10.87 -3.28
C PHE A 16 5.80 9.82 -3.46
N ALA A 17 5.64 9.27 -4.66
CA ALA A 17 4.73 8.14 -4.93
C ALA A 17 5.08 6.91 -4.08
N MET A 18 6.37 6.53 -4.03
CA MET A 18 6.84 5.40 -3.22
C MET A 18 6.52 5.57 -1.72
N MET A 19 6.70 6.77 -1.17
CA MET A 19 6.33 7.05 0.23
C MET A 19 4.82 6.96 0.47
N LEU A 20 4.00 7.30 -0.54
CA LEU A 20 2.54 7.21 -0.42
C LEU A 20 2.01 5.77 -0.50
N VAL A 21 2.55 4.93 -1.40
CA VAL A 21 1.94 3.62 -1.71
C VAL A 21 2.83 2.42 -1.37
N ARG A 22 4.16 2.61 -1.26
CA ARG A 22 5.16 1.58 -0.96
C ARG A 22 5.08 0.32 -1.85
N ASP A 23 4.72 0.53 -3.08
CA ASP A 23 4.66 -0.48 -4.13
C ASP A 23 5.28 0.11 -5.39
N GLU A 24 6.33 -0.53 -5.91
CA GLU A 24 7.11 -0.02 -7.05
C GLU A 24 6.28 0.12 -8.32
N HIS A 25 5.43 -0.87 -8.60
CA HIS A 25 4.58 -0.85 -9.79
C HIS A 25 3.52 0.24 -9.67
N LEU A 26 2.86 0.32 -8.52
CA LEU A 26 1.86 1.35 -8.29
C LEU A 26 2.46 2.76 -8.26
N ALA A 27 3.66 2.92 -7.71
CA ALA A 27 4.37 4.20 -7.71
C ALA A 27 4.78 4.62 -9.14
N ALA A 28 5.25 3.68 -9.96
CA ALA A 28 5.56 3.92 -11.36
C ALA A 28 4.30 4.34 -12.15
N ASP A 29 3.20 3.62 -11.98
CA ASP A 29 1.91 3.94 -12.60
C ASP A 29 1.39 5.32 -12.18
N LEU A 30 1.44 5.65 -10.89
CA LEU A 30 1.04 6.96 -10.38
C LEU A 30 1.89 8.08 -10.97
N THR A 31 3.20 7.84 -11.07
CA THR A 31 4.13 8.81 -11.68
C THR A 31 3.80 9.00 -13.16
N GLN A 32 3.59 7.93 -13.90
CA GLN A 32 3.24 7.98 -15.33
C GLN A 32 1.90 8.70 -15.56
N ASP A 33 0.84 8.33 -14.82
CA ASP A 33 -0.47 8.97 -14.90
C ASP A 33 -0.38 10.46 -14.57
N THR A 34 0.48 10.83 -13.60
CA THR A 34 0.70 12.23 -13.23
C THR A 34 1.31 13.02 -14.36
N LEU A 35 2.37 12.50 -14.99
CA LEU A 35 3.02 13.15 -16.12
C LEU A 35 2.07 13.28 -17.31
N THR A 36 1.31 12.25 -17.61
CA THR A 36 0.29 12.28 -18.68
C THR A 36 -0.73 13.40 -18.42
N ARG A 37 -1.32 13.44 -17.22
CA ARG A 37 -2.28 14.49 -16.85
C ARG A 37 -1.67 15.89 -16.82
N ALA A 38 -0.40 15.99 -16.43
CA ALA A 38 0.31 17.26 -16.43
C ALA A 38 0.51 17.81 -17.85
N ILE A 39 0.84 16.95 -18.82
CA ILE A 39 0.97 17.32 -20.22
C ILE A 39 -0.40 17.76 -20.78
N GLU A 40 -1.44 16.97 -20.58
CA GLU A 40 -2.82 17.28 -21.01
C GLU A 40 -3.33 18.61 -20.44
N ARG A 41 -2.95 18.93 -19.20
CA ARG A 41 -3.38 20.12 -18.48
C ARG A 41 -2.32 21.19 -18.38
N SER A 42 -1.32 21.16 -19.26
CA SER A 42 -0.18 22.10 -19.25
C SER A 42 -0.61 23.57 -19.25
N HIS A 43 -1.73 23.89 -19.91
CA HIS A 43 -2.33 25.22 -19.92
C HIS A 43 -2.83 25.72 -18.55
N GLN A 44 -3.01 24.83 -17.58
CA GLN A 44 -3.43 25.16 -16.21
C GLN A 44 -2.24 25.53 -15.31
N TYR A 45 -1.01 25.15 -15.70
CA TYR A 45 0.18 25.53 -14.97
C TYR A 45 0.57 26.97 -15.28
N ARG A 46 0.34 27.86 -14.30
CA ARG A 46 0.58 29.30 -14.43
C ARG A 46 1.95 29.74 -13.90
N GLY A 47 2.71 28.85 -13.25
CA GLY A 47 3.99 29.19 -12.62
C GLY A 47 3.85 29.83 -11.24
N ASP A 48 2.65 29.86 -10.65
CA ASP A 48 2.41 30.43 -9.32
C ASP A 48 3.05 29.61 -8.19
N ALA A 49 3.39 28.34 -8.46
CA ALA A 49 4.09 27.44 -7.57
C ALA A 49 5.20 26.70 -8.36
N PRO A 50 6.22 26.15 -7.66
CA PRO A 50 7.22 25.30 -8.32
C PRO A 50 6.55 24.13 -9.04
N LEU A 51 7.11 23.74 -10.20
CA LEU A 51 6.56 22.66 -11.03
C LEU A 51 6.39 21.36 -10.26
N GLY A 52 7.39 20.98 -9.45
CA GLY A 52 7.34 19.77 -8.63
C GLY A 52 6.18 19.78 -7.61
N ALA A 53 5.85 20.93 -7.04
CA ALA A 53 4.71 21.07 -6.13
C ALA A 53 3.37 20.87 -6.87
N TRP A 54 3.24 21.45 -8.06
CA TRP A 54 2.05 21.28 -8.90
C TRP A 54 1.87 19.82 -9.35
N LEU A 55 2.94 19.14 -9.74
CA LEU A 55 2.94 17.73 -10.10
C LEU A 55 2.56 16.83 -8.91
N LYS A 56 3.10 17.09 -7.71
CA LYS A 56 2.75 16.34 -6.49
C LYS A 56 1.28 16.52 -6.10
N ARG A 57 0.70 17.69 -6.37
CA ARG A 57 -0.75 17.92 -6.21
C ARG A 57 -1.56 16.99 -7.11
N ILE A 58 -1.17 16.87 -8.39
CA ILE A 58 -1.82 15.96 -9.35
C ILE A 58 -1.66 14.50 -8.88
N LEU A 59 -0.45 14.08 -8.53
CA LEU A 59 -0.16 12.73 -8.06
C LEU A 59 -0.99 12.35 -6.83
N ARG A 60 -1.00 13.22 -5.83
CA ARG A 60 -1.75 13.00 -4.59
C ARG A 60 -3.26 12.85 -4.86
N ASN A 61 -3.82 13.64 -5.77
CA ASN A 61 -5.23 13.53 -6.14
C ASN A 61 -5.53 12.19 -6.82
N ILE A 62 -4.68 11.75 -7.76
CA ILE A 62 -4.81 10.43 -8.38
C ILE A 62 -4.73 9.31 -7.33
N ALA A 63 -3.76 9.39 -6.42
CA ALA A 63 -3.59 8.41 -5.37
C ALA A 63 -4.79 8.37 -4.40
N THR A 64 -5.38 9.53 -4.08
CA THR A 64 -6.61 9.62 -3.26
C THR A 64 -7.78 8.94 -3.93
N ASP A 65 -8.00 9.20 -5.23
CA ASP A 65 -9.08 8.59 -5.98
C ASP A 65 -8.93 7.06 -6.05
N ARG A 66 -7.69 6.58 -6.19
CA ARG A 66 -7.40 5.14 -6.14
C ARG A 66 -7.63 4.56 -4.74
N ALA A 67 -7.16 5.23 -3.68
CA ALA A 67 -7.35 4.78 -2.31
C ALA A 67 -8.84 4.68 -1.94
N ARG A 68 -9.66 5.64 -2.36
CA ARG A 68 -11.12 5.61 -2.15
C ARG A 68 -11.81 4.43 -2.86
N ARG A 69 -11.32 4.02 -4.03
CA ARG A 69 -11.88 2.90 -4.80
C ARG A 69 -11.48 1.53 -4.25
N SER A 70 -10.35 1.45 -3.56
CA SER A 70 -9.85 0.16 -3.05
C SER A 70 -10.54 -0.32 -1.78
N ASP A 71 -11.49 0.48 -1.22
CA ASP A 71 -12.32 0.19 -0.02
C ASP A 71 -11.51 -0.36 1.19
N ARG A 72 -10.19 -0.15 1.17
CA ARG A 72 -9.29 -0.47 2.28
C ARG A 72 -9.13 0.75 3.16
N GLU A 73 -10.24 1.22 3.75
CA GLU A 73 -10.11 2.01 4.97
C GLU A 73 -9.52 1.07 6.03
N VAL A 74 -8.24 1.24 6.29
CA VAL A 74 -7.68 0.75 7.54
C VAL A 74 -8.47 1.45 8.62
N VAL A 75 -9.33 0.71 9.33
CA VAL A 75 -10.01 1.19 10.52
C VAL A 75 -8.89 1.59 11.47
N VAL A 76 -8.67 2.88 11.60
CA VAL A 76 -7.79 3.40 12.63
C VAL A 76 -8.52 3.15 13.93
N ASP A 77 -7.95 2.34 14.81
CA ASP A 77 -8.25 2.45 16.23
C ASP A 77 -8.27 3.93 16.54
N ASP A 78 -9.30 4.39 17.24
CA ASP A 78 -9.47 5.82 17.46
C ASP A 78 -8.20 6.38 18.10
N ILE A 79 -7.34 6.98 17.28
CA ILE A 79 -6.04 7.47 17.73
C ILE A 79 -6.21 8.54 18.82
N ASP A 80 -7.32 9.28 18.76
CA ASP A 80 -7.62 10.25 19.79
C ASP A 80 -7.97 9.54 21.11
N ALA A 81 -8.76 8.47 21.09
CA ALA A 81 -9.09 7.68 22.31
C ALA A 81 -7.84 7.10 22.96
N LYS A 82 -6.92 6.53 22.14
CA LYS A 82 -5.65 6.00 22.64
C LYS A 82 -4.78 7.07 23.31
N TRP A 83 -4.73 8.28 22.75
CA TRP A 83 -3.94 9.39 23.29
C TRP A 83 -4.67 10.20 24.38
N HIS A 84 -5.96 9.92 24.62
CA HIS A 84 -6.72 10.42 25.75
C HIS A 84 -6.63 9.52 27.00
N ASP A 85 -6.10 8.33 26.83
CA ASP A 85 -5.83 7.44 27.96
C ASP A 85 -4.61 7.96 28.72
N ASP A 86 -4.80 8.35 29.98
CA ASP A 86 -3.76 8.91 30.84
C ASP A 86 -2.63 7.89 31.14
N ASP A 87 -2.93 6.59 31.00
CA ASP A 87 -1.95 5.51 31.18
C ASP A 87 -1.15 5.23 29.89
N TYR A 88 -1.56 5.81 28.74
CA TYR A 88 -0.85 5.59 27.48
C TYR A 88 0.46 6.38 27.45
N THR A 89 1.56 5.65 27.29
CA THR A 89 2.89 6.22 27.10
C THR A 89 3.68 5.40 26.06
N VAL A 90 4.78 5.96 25.60
CA VAL A 90 5.75 5.29 24.71
C VAL A 90 7.16 5.58 25.21
N ASP A 91 8.11 4.65 24.98
CA ASP A 91 9.51 4.96 25.23
C ASP A 91 10.05 5.83 24.07
N PRO A 92 10.51 7.07 24.36
CA PRO A 92 11.06 7.94 23.34
C PRO A 92 12.31 7.37 22.66
N ALA A 93 13.13 6.58 23.37
CA ALA A 93 14.34 5.97 22.82
C ALA A 93 13.95 4.93 21.74
N ASP A 94 12.98 4.08 22.04
CA ASP A 94 12.46 3.10 21.09
C ASP A 94 11.90 3.77 19.83
N VAL A 95 11.12 4.83 19.98
CA VAL A 95 10.57 5.59 18.86
C VAL A 95 11.67 6.19 18.00
N LEU A 96 12.71 6.78 18.63
CA LEU A 96 13.82 7.40 17.90
C LEU A 96 14.69 6.35 17.18
N ASP A 97 14.98 5.23 17.81
CA ASP A 97 15.74 4.14 17.20
C ASP A 97 15.03 3.58 15.97
N HIS A 98 13.70 3.46 16.03
CA HIS A 98 12.88 3.05 14.89
C HIS A 98 12.83 4.11 13.79
N ALA A 99 12.69 5.38 14.17
CA ALA A 99 12.66 6.48 13.21
C ALA A 99 14.02 6.68 12.51
N ALA A 100 15.14 6.25 13.14
CA ALA A 100 16.48 6.34 12.56
C ALA A 100 16.66 5.42 11.35
N THR A 101 15.88 4.34 11.25
CA THR A 101 15.95 3.40 10.12
C THR A 101 14.89 3.74 9.09
N ARG A 102 15.32 4.11 7.88
CA ARG A 102 14.43 4.46 6.77
C ARG A 102 13.34 3.40 6.52
N ALA A 103 13.73 2.12 6.49
CA ALA A 103 12.79 1.02 6.22
C ALA A 103 11.69 0.92 7.27
N GLU A 104 12.00 1.19 8.54
CA GLU A 104 11.04 1.14 9.64
C GLU A 104 10.13 2.36 9.67
N LEU A 105 10.67 3.54 9.37
CA LEU A 105 9.88 4.75 9.20
C LEU A 105 8.88 4.61 8.05
N GLU A 106 9.33 4.08 6.91
CA GLU A 106 8.46 3.81 5.76
C GLU A 106 7.39 2.75 6.11
N ASP A 107 7.74 1.71 6.88
CA ASP A 107 6.80 0.69 7.35
C ASP A 107 5.76 1.30 8.31
N ALA A 108 6.17 2.14 9.25
CA ALA A 108 5.27 2.85 10.15
C ALA A 108 4.30 3.77 9.38
N LEU A 109 4.81 4.51 8.40
CA LEU A 109 3.99 5.38 7.53
C LEU A 109 2.92 4.60 6.77
N THR A 110 3.21 3.38 6.29
CA THR A 110 2.21 2.58 5.56
C THR A 110 1.05 2.09 6.42
N ARG A 111 1.22 2.06 7.73
CA ARG A 111 0.15 1.71 8.69
C ARG A 111 -0.82 2.85 8.96
N LEU A 112 -0.45 4.06 8.59
CA LEU A 112 -1.35 5.20 8.69
C LEU A 112 -2.41 5.12 7.59
N PRO A 113 -3.65 5.53 7.87
CA PRO A 113 -4.62 5.83 6.83
C PRO A 113 -4.04 6.78 5.81
N PHE A 114 -4.44 6.60 4.55
CA PHE A 114 -3.91 7.40 3.45
C PHE A 114 -3.99 8.91 3.72
N ILE A 115 -5.12 9.39 4.27
CA ILE A 115 -5.34 10.81 4.56
C ILE A 115 -4.35 11.38 5.59
N TYR A 116 -3.99 10.59 6.60
CA TYR A 116 -3.03 11.00 7.65
C TYR A 116 -1.60 10.89 7.14
N ARG A 117 -1.26 9.79 6.46
CA ARG A 117 0.04 9.60 5.81
C ARG A 117 0.33 10.73 4.82
N SER A 118 -0.62 11.03 3.93
CA SER A 118 -0.52 12.10 2.95
C SER A 118 -0.28 13.46 3.60
N ALA A 119 -0.99 13.79 4.68
CA ALA A 119 -0.81 15.06 5.40
C ALA A 119 0.59 15.18 6.03
N VAL A 120 1.09 14.10 6.65
CA VAL A 120 2.44 14.05 7.24
C VAL A 120 3.51 14.20 6.14
N LEU A 121 3.39 13.45 5.04
CA LEU A 121 4.36 13.51 3.94
C LEU A 121 4.39 14.89 3.27
N LEU A 122 3.24 15.48 2.99
CA LEU A 122 3.18 16.80 2.38
C LEU A 122 3.79 17.87 3.29
N HIS A 123 3.51 17.83 4.58
CA HIS A 123 4.00 18.85 5.51
C HIS A 123 5.46 18.62 5.93
N ASP A 124 5.77 17.43 6.44
CA ASP A 124 7.05 17.16 7.12
C ASP A 124 8.17 16.80 6.12
N VAL A 125 7.85 16.26 4.95
CA VAL A 125 8.83 15.92 3.91
C VAL A 125 8.87 16.97 2.79
N GLU A 126 7.70 17.34 2.26
CA GLU A 126 7.59 18.24 1.12
C GLU A 126 7.47 19.71 1.50
N GLN A 127 7.48 20.03 2.81
CA GLN A 127 7.50 21.37 3.35
C GLN A 127 6.26 22.23 3.00
N TRP A 128 5.13 21.60 2.71
CA TRP A 128 3.88 22.30 2.46
C TRP A 128 3.34 22.92 3.73
N THR A 129 2.78 24.10 3.62
CA THR A 129 2.03 24.73 4.70
C THR A 129 0.72 23.99 4.96
N VAL A 130 0.20 24.08 6.18
CA VAL A 130 -1.10 23.48 6.50
C VAL A 130 -2.23 24.13 5.69
N GLN A 131 -2.08 25.39 5.28
CA GLN A 131 -3.03 26.05 4.40
C GLN A 131 -3.04 25.42 3.00
N GLU A 132 -1.89 25.16 2.40
CA GLU A 132 -1.81 24.49 1.10
C GLU A 132 -2.40 23.07 1.13
N ILE A 133 -2.24 22.36 2.26
CA ILE A 133 -2.88 21.05 2.46
C ILE A 133 -4.40 21.20 2.61
N ALA A 134 -4.87 22.23 3.34
CA ALA A 134 -6.29 22.52 3.47
C ALA A 134 -6.95 22.81 2.11
N ASP A 135 -6.28 23.63 1.29
CA ASP A 135 -6.73 23.99 -0.05
C ASP A 135 -6.71 22.79 -1.01
N LEU A 136 -5.69 21.90 -0.88
CA LEU A 136 -5.61 20.68 -1.67
C LEU A 136 -6.73 19.70 -1.35
N ASP A 137 -7.07 19.57 -0.07
CA ASP A 137 -8.06 18.62 0.43
C ASP A 137 -9.49 19.17 0.41
N GLU A 138 -9.65 20.45 0.02
CA GLU A 138 -10.92 21.19 0.04
C GLU A 138 -11.59 21.16 1.42
N ILE A 139 -10.78 21.32 2.49
CA ILE A 139 -11.22 21.33 3.89
C ILE A 139 -10.82 22.63 4.59
N GLY A 140 -11.48 22.92 5.71
CA GLY A 140 -11.09 24.07 6.53
C GLY A 140 -9.73 23.90 7.22
N LEU A 141 -9.00 24.99 7.43
CA LEU A 141 -7.70 25.01 8.11
C LEU A 141 -7.70 24.26 9.47
N PRO A 142 -8.75 24.37 10.34
CA PRO A 142 -8.81 23.59 11.57
C PRO A 142 -8.82 22.07 11.32
N ALA A 143 -9.54 21.61 10.31
CA ALA A 143 -9.60 20.20 9.95
C ALA A 143 -8.26 19.69 9.40
N ALA A 144 -7.56 20.48 8.59
CA ALA A 144 -6.22 20.15 8.10
C ALA A 144 -5.21 20.06 9.27
N LYS A 145 -5.24 21.01 10.22
CA LYS A 145 -4.42 20.96 11.44
C LYS A 145 -4.69 19.69 12.26
N GLN A 146 -5.95 19.34 12.43
CA GLN A 146 -6.33 18.12 13.15
C GLN A 146 -5.87 16.86 12.42
N ARG A 147 -5.99 16.82 11.07
CA ARG A 147 -5.53 15.70 10.25
C ARG A 147 -4.02 15.50 10.38
N LEU A 148 -3.23 16.57 10.33
CA LEU A 148 -1.78 16.51 10.51
C LEU A 148 -1.41 16.04 11.92
N ARG A 149 -2.08 16.60 12.95
CA ARG A 149 -1.88 16.19 14.35
C ARG A 149 -2.12 14.70 14.52
N ARG A 150 -3.27 14.19 14.07
CA ARG A 150 -3.61 12.76 14.15
C ARG A 150 -2.62 11.88 13.36
N GLY A 151 -2.15 12.36 12.22
CA GLY A 151 -1.14 11.68 11.43
C GLY A 151 0.17 11.50 12.20
N ARG A 152 0.65 12.55 12.87
CA ARG A 152 1.87 12.49 13.69
C ARG A 152 1.69 11.60 14.93
N MET A 153 0.53 11.67 15.61
CA MET A 153 0.20 10.79 16.73
C MET A 153 0.17 9.33 16.30
N ALA A 154 -0.46 9.03 15.15
CA ALA A 154 -0.51 7.70 14.59
C ALA A 154 0.87 7.18 14.20
N LEU A 155 1.74 8.04 13.65
CA LEU A 155 3.12 7.68 13.32
C LEU A 155 3.93 7.29 14.56
N VAL A 156 3.86 8.08 15.63
CA VAL A 156 4.52 7.77 16.91
C VAL A 156 4.02 6.43 17.46
N SER A 157 2.70 6.22 17.48
CA SER A 157 2.11 4.95 17.93
C SER A 157 2.51 3.76 17.05
N ALA A 158 2.66 3.96 15.74
CA ALA A 158 3.10 2.91 14.82
C ALA A 158 4.58 2.56 15.00
N LEU A 159 5.43 3.56 15.28
CA LEU A 159 6.85 3.36 15.60
C LEU A 159 7.01 2.63 16.93
N ALA A 160 6.31 3.05 17.98
CA ALA A 160 6.34 2.37 19.28
C ALA A 160 5.89 0.90 19.18
N ALA A 161 4.77 0.64 18.49
CA ALA A 161 4.32 -0.74 18.24
C ALA A 161 5.29 -1.54 17.35
N GLY A 162 6.13 -0.86 16.58
CA GLY A 162 7.24 -1.47 15.83
C GLY A 162 8.30 -2.07 16.75
N ALA A 163 8.62 -1.40 17.90
CA ALA A 163 9.55 -1.90 18.90
C ALA A 163 9.07 -3.21 19.51
N GLU A 164 7.84 -3.23 20.02
CA GLU A 164 7.23 -4.43 20.61
C GLU A 164 7.25 -5.61 19.62
N ARG A 165 6.91 -5.34 18.35
CA ARG A 165 6.92 -6.36 17.31
C ARG A 165 8.32 -6.85 16.98
N ARG A 166 9.32 -5.97 16.93
CA ARG A 166 10.71 -6.36 16.70
C ARG A 166 11.21 -7.26 17.82
N HIS A 167 10.87 -6.92 19.06
CA HIS A 167 11.19 -7.77 20.20
C HIS A 167 10.53 -9.14 20.10
N ALA A 168 9.25 -9.18 19.72
CA ALA A 168 8.52 -10.42 19.48
C ALA A 168 9.04 -11.24 18.28
N LEU A 169 9.70 -10.60 17.31
CA LEU A 169 10.29 -11.23 16.13
C LEU A 169 11.80 -11.43 16.24
N GLN A 170 12.39 -11.19 17.42
CA GLN A 170 13.82 -11.44 17.64
C GLN A 170 14.15 -12.91 17.38
N GLY A 171 15.10 -13.15 16.48
CA GLY A 171 15.48 -14.51 16.08
C GLY A 171 14.68 -15.11 14.93
N VAL A 172 13.62 -14.47 14.47
CA VAL A 172 12.89 -14.90 13.28
C VAL A 172 13.75 -14.65 12.03
N PRO A 173 14.07 -15.68 11.23
CA PRO A 173 15.13 -15.61 10.21
C PRO A 173 14.81 -14.72 9.01
N MET A 174 13.55 -14.29 8.86
CA MET A 174 13.08 -13.48 7.73
C MET A 174 12.09 -12.43 8.25
N ARG A 175 12.01 -11.24 7.62
CA ARG A 175 10.98 -10.25 7.96
C ARG A 175 9.62 -10.73 7.45
N CYS A 176 8.54 -10.36 8.17
CA CYS A 176 7.17 -10.73 7.78
C CYS A 176 6.83 -10.32 6.34
N TRP A 177 7.30 -9.14 5.90
CA TRP A 177 7.04 -8.68 4.54
C TRP A 177 7.72 -9.57 3.50
N ASP A 178 8.99 -9.91 3.72
CA ASP A 178 9.75 -10.77 2.80
C ASP A 178 9.10 -12.16 2.72
N ALA A 179 8.67 -12.73 3.87
CA ALA A 179 7.93 -13.99 3.87
C ALA A 179 6.62 -13.89 3.07
N ARG A 180 5.87 -12.80 3.24
CA ARG A 180 4.57 -12.59 2.56
C ARG A 180 4.71 -12.37 1.05
N GLN A 181 5.83 -11.82 0.58
CA GLN A 181 6.09 -11.69 -0.86
C GLN A 181 6.23 -13.06 -1.55
N HIS A 182 6.71 -14.06 -0.82
CA HIS A 182 6.93 -15.41 -1.35
C HIS A 182 5.72 -16.35 -1.21
N VAL A 183 4.56 -15.84 -0.77
CA VAL A 183 3.43 -16.71 -0.45
C VAL A 183 2.90 -17.47 -1.68
N SER A 184 2.81 -16.83 -2.83
CA SER A 184 2.32 -17.49 -4.05
C SER A 184 3.26 -18.59 -4.52
N GLU A 185 4.55 -18.27 -4.66
CA GLU A 185 5.56 -19.25 -5.06
C GLU A 185 5.72 -20.37 -4.04
N TYR A 186 5.50 -20.09 -2.75
CA TYR A 186 5.49 -21.10 -1.71
C TYR A 186 4.32 -22.06 -1.86
N LEU A 187 3.10 -21.56 -2.11
CA LEU A 187 1.90 -22.37 -2.36
C LEU A 187 2.04 -23.20 -3.63
N ASP A 188 2.62 -22.64 -4.69
CA ASP A 188 2.82 -23.30 -5.98
C ASP A 188 4.03 -24.26 -5.96
N GLY A 189 4.81 -24.30 -4.86
CA GLY A 189 5.99 -25.16 -4.73
C GLY A 189 7.13 -24.78 -5.67
N THR A 190 7.20 -23.53 -6.12
CA THR A 190 8.16 -23.04 -7.12
C THR A 190 9.36 -22.31 -6.53
N LEU A 191 9.38 -22.09 -5.21
CA LEU A 191 10.53 -21.50 -4.53
C LEU A 191 11.76 -22.41 -4.58
N ASP A 192 12.95 -21.78 -4.64
CA ASP A 192 14.20 -22.50 -4.39
C ASP A 192 14.25 -23.05 -2.95
N PRO A 193 14.95 -24.17 -2.70
CA PRO A 193 14.97 -24.82 -1.38
C PRO A 193 15.46 -23.93 -0.23
N SER A 194 16.37 -22.98 -0.51
CA SER A 194 16.90 -22.08 0.51
C SER A 194 15.85 -21.06 0.95
N THR A 195 15.17 -20.45 -0.01
CA THR A 195 14.09 -19.48 0.26
C THR A 195 12.89 -20.17 0.90
N ALA A 196 12.49 -21.36 0.43
CA ALA A 196 11.42 -22.16 1.03
C ALA A 196 11.72 -22.48 2.49
N GLY A 197 12.94 -22.95 2.79
CA GLY A 197 13.37 -23.23 4.17
C GLY A 197 13.37 -21.99 5.06
N ALA A 198 13.72 -20.81 4.52
CA ALA A 198 13.66 -19.56 5.27
C ALA A 198 12.23 -19.13 5.58
N VAL A 199 11.28 -19.30 4.63
CA VAL A 199 9.85 -19.07 4.82
C VAL A 199 9.30 -20.03 5.89
N GLU A 200 9.60 -21.31 5.82
CA GLU A 200 9.17 -22.31 6.81
C GLU A 200 9.69 -22.00 8.21
N ALA A 201 10.97 -21.64 8.33
CA ALA A 201 11.57 -21.24 9.59
C ALA A 201 10.92 -19.97 10.15
N HIS A 202 10.56 -19.01 9.28
CA HIS A 202 9.78 -17.82 9.66
C HIS A 202 8.40 -18.21 10.19
N LEU A 203 7.66 -19.05 9.46
CA LEU A 203 6.32 -19.50 9.85
C LEU A 203 6.34 -20.25 11.18
N GLY A 204 7.41 -21.00 11.48
CA GLY A 204 7.56 -21.70 12.76
C GLY A 204 7.77 -20.79 13.97
N GLN A 205 8.17 -19.54 13.77
CA GLN A 205 8.53 -18.60 14.85
C GLN A 205 7.68 -17.34 14.88
N CYS A 206 7.09 -16.95 13.76
CA CYS A 206 6.31 -15.72 13.63
C CYS A 206 4.87 -15.92 14.16
N PRO A 207 4.37 -15.07 15.08
CA PRO A 207 3.00 -15.22 15.57
C PRO A 207 1.92 -14.73 14.60
N THR A 208 2.28 -13.96 13.56
CA THR A 208 1.31 -13.26 12.70
C THR A 208 1.18 -13.83 11.29
N CYS A 209 2.24 -14.46 10.75
CA CYS A 209 2.20 -14.99 9.39
C CYS A 209 1.49 -16.34 9.23
N PRO A 210 1.59 -17.32 10.17
CA PRO A 210 0.91 -18.59 10.00
C PRO A 210 -0.61 -18.51 9.76
N PRO A 211 -1.40 -17.69 10.49
CA PRO A 211 -2.82 -17.53 10.20
C PRO A 211 -3.12 -16.99 8.81
N LEU A 212 -2.27 -16.09 8.29
CA LEU A 212 -2.42 -15.53 6.94
C LEU A 212 -2.14 -16.59 5.87
N TYR A 213 -1.08 -17.38 6.05
CA TYR A 213 -0.77 -18.49 5.15
C TYR A 213 -1.87 -19.55 5.16
N ALA A 214 -2.37 -19.92 6.34
CA ALA A 214 -3.47 -20.87 6.47
C ALA A 214 -4.75 -20.40 5.75
N ALA A 215 -5.08 -19.12 5.87
CA ALA A 215 -6.22 -18.53 5.16
C ALA A 215 -6.03 -18.54 3.62
N LEU A 216 -4.81 -18.27 3.14
CA LEU A 216 -4.49 -18.31 1.72
C LEU A 216 -4.51 -19.74 1.17
N VAL A 217 -3.98 -20.74 1.90
CA VAL A 217 -4.09 -22.16 1.55
C VAL A 217 -5.57 -22.55 1.45
N GLY A 218 -6.39 -22.25 2.45
CA GLY A 218 -7.82 -22.56 2.43
C GLY A 218 -8.56 -21.93 1.25
N ALA A 219 -8.23 -20.68 0.90
CA ALA A 219 -8.80 -20.01 -0.27
C ALA A 219 -8.33 -20.65 -1.59
N HIS A 220 -7.04 -20.99 -1.69
CA HIS A 220 -6.47 -21.67 -2.84
C HIS A 220 -7.15 -23.02 -3.08
N ASP A 221 -7.29 -23.83 -2.03
CA ASP A 221 -7.96 -25.14 -2.10
C ASP A 221 -9.43 -25.02 -2.51
N ALA A 222 -10.15 -24.03 -1.95
CA ALA A 222 -11.53 -23.76 -2.32
C ALA A 222 -11.69 -23.38 -3.79
N VAL A 223 -10.77 -22.55 -4.32
CA VAL A 223 -10.74 -22.22 -5.76
C VAL A 223 -10.36 -23.46 -6.59
N GLY A 224 -9.42 -24.28 -6.10
CA GLY A 224 -9.03 -25.54 -6.73
C GLY A 224 -10.20 -26.53 -6.90
N ALA A 225 -11.11 -26.57 -5.93
CA ALA A 225 -12.31 -27.39 -6.00
C ALA A 225 -13.29 -27.01 -7.13
N LEU A 226 -13.20 -25.78 -7.66
CA LEU A 226 -13.98 -25.36 -8.84
C LEU A 226 -13.51 -26.01 -10.15
N ARG A 227 -12.37 -26.71 -10.14
CA ARG A 227 -11.88 -27.50 -11.30
C ARG A 227 -12.63 -28.80 -11.52
N ASP A 228 -13.51 -29.20 -10.59
CA ASP A 228 -14.31 -30.40 -10.76
C ASP A 228 -15.30 -30.19 -11.90
N ALA A 229 -15.06 -30.92 -13.00
CA ALA A 229 -15.82 -30.79 -14.24
C ALA A 229 -17.31 -31.15 -14.09
N ASP A 230 -17.65 -32.02 -13.14
CA ASP A 230 -19.02 -32.45 -12.91
C ASP A 230 -19.93 -31.36 -12.34
N ASN A 231 -19.35 -30.32 -11.74
CA ASN A 231 -20.08 -29.19 -11.17
C ASN A 231 -20.18 -27.96 -12.08
N VAL A 232 -19.47 -27.93 -13.21
CA VAL A 232 -19.27 -26.68 -13.99
C VAL A 232 -20.25 -26.57 -15.17
N VAL A 233 -20.69 -27.68 -15.79
CA VAL A 233 -21.54 -27.61 -16.96
C VAL A 233 -22.87 -28.37 -16.73
N PRO A 234 -24.00 -27.67 -16.61
CA PRO A 234 -25.31 -28.34 -16.57
C PRO A 234 -25.49 -29.27 -17.79
N PRO A 235 -26.04 -30.49 -17.63
CA PRO A 235 -26.18 -31.46 -18.70
C PRO A 235 -26.79 -30.92 -20.01
N ALA A 236 -27.85 -30.13 -19.89
CA ALA A 236 -28.50 -29.50 -21.05
C ALA A 236 -27.61 -28.46 -21.77
N VAL A 237 -26.65 -27.87 -21.07
CA VAL A 237 -25.66 -26.94 -21.68
C VAL A 237 -24.56 -27.76 -22.37
N ALA A 238 -24.08 -28.82 -21.71
CA ALA A 238 -23.09 -29.72 -22.28
C ALA A 238 -23.58 -30.34 -23.59
N GLU A 239 -24.81 -30.84 -23.64
CA GLU A 239 -25.43 -31.37 -24.86
C GLU A 239 -25.50 -30.35 -25.99
N ARG A 240 -25.93 -29.11 -25.70
CA ARG A 240 -25.98 -28.01 -26.68
C ARG A 240 -24.60 -27.66 -27.23
N LEU A 241 -23.58 -27.59 -26.34
CA LEU A 241 -22.21 -27.27 -26.74
C LEU A 241 -21.61 -28.41 -27.58
N THR A 242 -21.81 -29.65 -27.18
CA THR A 242 -21.35 -30.82 -27.95
C THR A 242 -22.00 -30.85 -29.36
N ALA A 243 -23.32 -30.68 -29.46
CA ALA A 243 -24.02 -30.59 -30.73
C ALA A 243 -23.57 -29.39 -31.59
N HIS A 244 -23.13 -28.30 -30.96
CA HIS A 244 -22.57 -27.15 -31.67
C HIS A 244 -21.20 -27.48 -32.27
N VAL A 245 -20.31 -28.08 -31.49
CA VAL A 245 -18.98 -28.53 -31.96
C VAL A 245 -19.10 -29.55 -33.10
N THR A 246 -19.97 -30.54 -32.96
CA THR A 246 -20.21 -31.56 -34.03
C THR A 246 -20.67 -30.94 -35.34
N ARG A 247 -21.45 -29.87 -35.30
CA ARG A 247 -21.86 -29.13 -36.51
C ARG A 247 -20.73 -28.34 -37.16
N LEU A 248 -19.76 -27.87 -36.37
CA LEU A 248 -18.63 -27.06 -36.87
C LEU A 248 -17.45 -27.91 -37.34
N THR A 249 -17.41 -29.19 -36.95
CA THR A 249 -16.40 -30.17 -37.34
C THR A 249 -17.07 -31.32 -38.08
N PRO A 250 -17.58 -31.12 -39.34
CA PRO A 250 -18.06 -32.22 -40.12
C PRO A 250 -16.92 -33.20 -40.38
N GLU A 251 -17.19 -34.50 -40.14
CA GLU A 251 -16.23 -35.56 -40.40
C GLU A 251 -15.70 -35.43 -41.84
N ALA A 252 -14.36 -35.48 -42.01
CA ALA A 252 -13.67 -35.44 -43.27
C ALA A 252 -13.73 -36.81 -43.95
#